data_4d47e9decce8ba7374170a1c7b0e6abc
#
_entry.id   4d47e9decce8ba7374170a1c7b0e6abc
#
_cell.length_a   1.000
_cell.length_b   1.000
_cell.length_c   1.000
_cell.angle_alpha   90.00
_cell.angle_beta   90.00
_cell.angle_gamma   90.00
#
_symmetry.space_group_name_H-M   'P 1'
#
loop_
_entity.id
_entity.type
_entity.pdbx_description
1 polymer ?
#
loop_
_entity_poly.entity_id
_entity_poly.type
_entity_poly.pdbx_seq_one_letter_code
_entity_poly.pdbx_strand_id
1 'polypeptide(L)'
;MPCHKFTYNNDAEWEAINNWLSKRQEPDMSVENPVRDILEQVRQNKDQALLDYTRKFDCPNYSLSNLKVSARQVEEAYEQIPQKDLDIITEAADNIWVFHKQQLANSWFSAAEDGTVLGQMVRPVDRAGLYVPGGQGGETPLISSLLMNAIPALVAGVKSISLVSPPNKDCSLNPYILATAKILGLENIYAVGSAWSIAALAFGTESIPAVDVIAGPGNIFVTTAKRLLVGRVGIDMIAGPSEIAILADESANPDWLAADLLSQSEHDALASAILISPQERLLEEVGQSLQNQLAKLPRSDIAQKSLKDWGALIQVPDLERGLELVNKIAPEHFEICVDNPWA
;
A
#
# COMPACT_ATOMS: atom_id res chain seq x y z
N MET A 1 3.16 30.06 -0.61
CA MET A 1 3.87 28.79 -0.37
C MET A 1 2.85 27.65 -0.38
N PRO A 2 3.17 26.51 -0.96
CA PRO A 2 2.21 25.43 -1.03
C PRO A 2 2.05 24.64 0.29
N CYS A 3 2.91 24.89 1.32
CA CYS A 3 2.97 24.12 2.56
C CYS A 3 2.73 24.98 3.79
N HIS A 4 2.33 24.34 4.92
CA HIS A 4 2.32 24.95 6.23
C HIS A 4 3.73 25.29 6.70
N LYS A 5 3.87 26.30 7.57
CA LYS A 5 5.10 26.64 8.26
C LYS A 5 4.92 26.44 9.75
N PHE A 6 5.84 25.69 10.36
CA PHE A 6 5.90 25.50 11.81
C PHE A 6 7.29 25.80 12.33
N THR A 7 7.37 26.05 13.63
CA THR A 7 8.61 26.01 14.41
C THR A 7 8.47 24.94 15.47
N TYR A 8 9.57 24.28 15.81
CA TYR A 8 9.61 23.31 16.90
C TYR A 8 10.89 23.49 17.71
N ASN A 9 10.82 24.35 18.74
CA ASN A 9 11.91 24.63 19.67
C ASN A 9 11.76 23.86 20.98
N ASN A 10 10.52 23.51 21.34
CA ASN A 10 10.20 22.84 22.60
C ASN A 10 8.90 22.03 22.48
N ASP A 11 8.59 21.23 23.51
CA ASP A 11 7.45 20.33 23.52
C ASP A 11 6.07 21.01 23.50
N ALA A 12 5.97 22.30 23.88
CA ALA A 12 4.70 23.02 23.78
C ALA A 12 4.26 23.24 22.32
N GLU A 13 5.20 23.35 21.39
CA GLU A 13 4.90 23.51 19.96
C GLU A 13 4.52 22.20 19.28
N TRP A 14 4.85 21.06 19.91
CA TRP A 14 4.42 19.73 19.43
C TRP A 14 2.91 19.58 19.36
N GLU A 15 2.19 20.14 20.33
CA GLU A 15 0.73 20.01 20.37
C GLU A 15 0.06 20.57 19.11
N ALA A 16 0.54 21.69 18.59
CA ALA A 16 0.03 22.27 17.34
C ALA A 16 0.28 21.38 16.12
N ILE A 17 1.51 20.82 16.02
CA ILE A 17 1.90 19.92 14.94
C ILE A 17 1.10 18.60 15.04
N ASN A 18 1.01 18.02 16.23
CA ASN A 18 0.28 16.78 16.47
C ASN A 18 -1.22 16.92 16.17
N ASN A 19 -1.84 18.05 16.61
CA ASN A 19 -3.25 18.33 16.31
C ASN A 19 -3.51 18.51 14.82
N TRP A 20 -2.53 19.04 14.06
CA TRP A 20 -2.62 19.12 12.62
C TRP A 20 -2.50 17.75 11.97
N LEU A 21 -1.52 16.92 12.36
CA LEU A 21 -1.31 15.57 11.83
C LEU A 21 -2.47 14.63 12.15
N SER A 22 -3.02 14.68 13.36
CA SER A 22 -4.08 13.76 13.81
C SER A 22 -5.38 13.89 13.01
N LYS A 23 -5.65 15.06 12.43
CA LYS A 23 -6.82 15.26 11.54
C LYS A 23 -6.82 14.35 10.32
N ARG A 24 -5.65 13.86 9.87
CA ARG A 24 -5.54 12.90 8.76
C ARG A 24 -6.02 11.50 9.13
N GLN A 25 -6.02 11.16 10.41
CA GLN A 25 -6.35 9.83 10.92
C GLN A 25 -7.84 9.69 11.26
N GLU A 26 -8.61 10.76 11.19
CA GLU A 26 -10.03 10.70 11.46
C GLU A 26 -10.75 9.89 10.38
N PRO A 27 -11.62 8.92 10.78
CA PRO A 27 -12.39 8.13 9.84
C PRO A 27 -13.28 9.03 8.99
N ASP A 28 -13.15 8.96 7.68
CA ASP A 28 -14.06 9.64 6.77
C ASP A 28 -15.37 8.85 6.67
N MET A 29 -16.40 9.32 7.39
CA MET A 29 -17.72 8.70 7.40
C MET A 29 -18.39 8.74 6.02
N SER A 30 -17.98 9.63 5.13
CA SER A 30 -18.46 9.67 3.75
C SER A 30 -17.99 8.46 2.93
N VAL A 31 -16.86 7.85 3.32
CA VAL A 31 -16.33 6.61 2.74
C VAL A 31 -16.81 5.39 3.53
N GLU A 32 -16.83 5.47 4.87
CA GLU A 32 -17.13 4.32 5.71
C GLU A 32 -18.56 3.80 5.50
N ASN A 33 -19.56 4.68 5.46
CA ASN A 33 -20.95 4.26 5.28
C ASN A 33 -21.17 3.52 3.94
N PRO A 34 -20.76 4.05 2.77
CA PRO A 34 -20.82 3.29 1.51
C PRO A 34 -20.08 1.94 1.56
N VAL A 35 -18.93 1.87 2.24
CA VAL A 35 -18.21 0.59 2.36
C VAL A 35 -18.97 -0.40 3.22
N ARG A 36 -19.59 0.01 4.34
CA ARG A 36 -20.45 -0.86 5.15
C ARG A 36 -21.60 -1.45 4.32
N ASP A 37 -22.23 -0.61 3.49
CA ASP A 37 -23.30 -1.07 2.59
C ASP A 37 -22.78 -2.10 1.57
N ILE A 38 -21.61 -1.84 0.99
CA ILE A 38 -20.97 -2.78 0.06
C ILE A 38 -20.68 -4.12 0.74
N LEU A 39 -20.10 -4.11 1.94
CA LEU A 39 -19.81 -5.34 2.69
C LEU A 39 -21.08 -6.15 2.95
N GLU A 40 -22.16 -5.48 3.38
CA GLU A 40 -23.43 -6.16 3.65
C GLU A 40 -24.09 -6.70 2.36
N GLN A 41 -24.05 -5.94 1.26
CA GLN A 41 -24.56 -6.40 -0.04
C GLN A 41 -23.82 -7.64 -0.55
N VAL A 42 -22.49 -7.67 -0.44
CA VAL A 42 -21.72 -8.86 -0.84
C VAL A 42 -22.02 -10.04 0.09
N ARG A 43 -22.16 -9.80 1.39
CA ARG A 43 -22.50 -10.84 2.35
C ARG A 43 -23.84 -11.52 2.02
N GLN A 44 -24.84 -10.73 1.60
CA GLN A 44 -26.19 -11.21 1.29
C GLN A 44 -26.32 -11.77 -0.12
N ASN A 45 -25.82 -11.03 -1.12
CA ASN A 45 -26.06 -11.27 -2.54
C ASN A 45 -24.86 -11.91 -3.28
N LYS A 46 -23.72 -12.09 -2.58
CA LYS A 46 -22.55 -12.85 -3.04
C LYS A 46 -22.08 -12.48 -4.47
N ASP A 47 -21.97 -13.44 -5.40
CA ASP A 47 -21.51 -13.22 -6.78
C ASP A 47 -22.36 -12.18 -7.54
N GLN A 48 -23.68 -12.10 -7.24
CA GLN A 48 -24.52 -11.09 -7.86
C GLN A 48 -24.11 -9.67 -7.46
N ALA A 49 -23.76 -9.46 -6.19
CA ALA A 49 -23.27 -8.14 -5.75
C ALA A 49 -21.91 -7.80 -6.41
N LEU A 50 -21.01 -8.79 -6.58
CA LEU A 50 -19.74 -8.58 -7.31
C LEU A 50 -20.00 -8.13 -8.75
N LEU A 51 -20.94 -8.80 -9.43
CA LEU A 51 -21.36 -8.46 -10.78
C LEU A 51 -21.86 -7.02 -10.89
N ASP A 52 -22.79 -6.65 -9.98
CA ASP A 52 -23.44 -5.33 -10.01
C ASP A 52 -22.43 -4.19 -9.74
N TYR A 53 -21.57 -4.35 -8.73
CA TYR A 53 -20.56 -3.34 -8.42
C TYR A 53 -19.49 -3.25 -9.50
N THR A 54 -18.99 -4.37 -10.04
CA THR A 54 -17.98 -4.35 -11.10
C THR A 54 -18.53 -3.74 -12.38
N ARG A 55 -19.79 -4.00 -12.74
CA ARG A 55 -20.45 -3.32 -13.87
C ARG A 55 -20.58 -1.83 -13.68
N LYS A 56 -20.91 -1.43 -12.47
CA LYS A 56 -21.14 -0.02 -12.15
C LYS A 56 -19.85 0.81 -12.16
N PHE A 57 -18.74 0.25 -11.69
CA PHE A 57 -17.54 1.03 -11.40
C PHE A 57 -16.34 0.72 -12.30
N ASP A 58 -16.22 -0.53 -12.79
CA ASP A 58 -15.03 -0.95 -13.55
C ASP A 58 -15.35 -1.21 -15.03
N CYS A 59 -16.25 -2.16 -15.33
CA CYS A 59 -16.49 -2.66 -16.68
C CYS A 59 -18.01 -2.89 -16.91
N PRO A 60 -18.72 -2.00 -17.64
CA PRO A 60 -20.18 -2.11 -17.85
C PRO A 60 -20.63 -3.43 -18.51
N ASN A 61 -19.78 -4.05 -19.32
CA ASN A 61 -20.08 -5.31 -20.01
C ASN A 61 -19.69 -6.56 -19.23
N TYR A 62 -19.34 -6.42 -17.93
CA TYR A 62 -18.89 -7.52 -17.11
C TYR A 62 -19.97 -8.58 -16.90
N SER A 63 -19.56 -9.85 -16.89
CA SER A 63 -20.42 -11.01 -16.63
C SER A 63 -19.74 -11.96 -15.65
N LEU A 64 -20.49 -12.86 -15.03
CA LEU A 64 -19.90 -13.83 -14.10
C LEU A 64 -18.87 -14.76 -14.75
N SER A 65 -18.93 -14.96 -16.07
CA SER A 65 -17.92 -15.71 -16.82
C SER A 65 -16.55 -14.99 -16.86
N ASN A 66 -16.51 -13.68 -16.59
CA ASN A 66 -15.28 -12.91 -16.49
C ASN A 66 -14.65 -12.98 -15.09
N LEU A 67 -15.42 -13.40 -14.06
CA LEU A 67 -15.00 -13.33 -12.67
C LEU A 67 -13.75 -14.20 -12.42
N LYS A 68 -13.79 -15.46 -12.80
CA LYS A 68 -12.62 -16.36 -12.64
C LYS A 68 -11.82 -16.40 -13.94
N VAL A 69 -10.56 -16.03 -13.86
CA VAL A 69 -9.61 -16.13 -14.97
C VAL A 69 -9.28 -17.60 -15.22
N SER A 70 -9.42 -18.04 -16.46
CA SER A 70 -9.10 -19.41 -16.85
C SER A 70 -7.59 -19.62 -17.05
N ALA A 71 -7.13 -20.87 -16.88
CA ALA A 71 -5.74 -21.23 -17.16
C ALA A 71 -5.32 -20.89 -18.61
N ARG A 72 -6.24 -20.98 -19.56
CA ARG A 72 -6.00 -20.57 -20.95
C ARG A 72 -5.68 -19.07 -21.07
N GLN A 73 -6.46 -18.21 -20.41
CA GLN A 73 -6.19 -16.76 -20.44
C GLN A 73 -4.85 -16.41 -19.79
N VAL A 74 -4.46 -17.13 -18.74
CA VAL A 74 -3.15 -16.97 -18.10
C VAL A 74 -2.03 -17.37 -19.06
N GLU A 75 -2.21 -18.49 -19.81
CA GLU A 75 -1.24 -18.96 -20.80
C GLU A 75 -1.10 -17.96 -21.96
N GLU A 76 -2.23 -17.56 -22.56
CA GLU A 76 -2.25 -16.58 -23.64
C GLU A 76 -1.61 -15.23 -23.22
N ALA A 77 -1.82 -14.79 -21.98
CA ALA A 77 -1.18 -13.59 -21.45
C ALA A 77 0.33 -13.77 -21.30
N TYR A 78 0.77 -14.91 -20.78
CA TYR A 78 2.20 -15.20 -20.61
C TYR A 78 2.96 -15.23 -21.95
N GLU A 79 2.37 -15.82 -22.98
CA GLU A 79 2.95 -15.87 -24.33
C GLU A 79 3.08 -14.49 -25.00
N GLN A 80 2.27 -13.51 -24.57
CA GLN A 80 2.32 -12.13 -25.10
C GLN A 80 3.44 -11.29 -24.49
N ILE A 81 3.98 -11.67 -23.34
CA ILE A 81 5.01 -10.89 -22.66
C ILE A 81 6.39 -11.19 -23.27
N PRO A 82 7.18 -10.15 -23.60
CA PRO A 82 8.54 -10.33 -24.08
C PRO A 82 9.40 -11.13 -23.08
N GLN A 83 10.22 -12.06 -23.59
CA GLN A 83 11.06 -12.90 -22.75
C GLN A 83 11.94 -12.08 -21.80
N LYS A 84 12.48 -10.95 -22.27
CA LYS A 84 13.28 -10.04 -21.44
C LYS A 84 12.53 -9.57 -20.19
N ASP A 85 11.23 -9.26 -20.33
CA ASP A 85 10.43 -8.79 -19.19
C ASP A 85 10.09 -9.94 -18.25
N LEU A 86 9.85 -11.16 -18.78
CA LEU A 86 9.68 -12.36 -17.96
C LEU A 86 10.94 -12.68 -17.16
N ASP A 87 12.13 -12.51 -17.75
CA ASP A 87 13.41 -12.72 -17.07
C ASP A 87 13.59 -11.73 -15.91
N ILE A 88 13.25 -10.44 -16.12
CA ILE A 88 13.30 -9.39 -15.09
C ILE A 88 12.33 -9.69 -13.94
N ILE A 89 11.10 -10.10 -14.27
CA ILE A 89 10.08 -10.47 -13.25
C ILE A 89 10.55 -11.67 -12.44
N THR A 90 11.16 -12.67 -13.10
CA THR A 90 11.69 -13.86 -12.44
C THR A 90 12.85 -13.50 -11.50
N GLU A 91 13.80 -12.68 -11.96
CA GLU A 91 14.92 -12.21 -11.13
C GLU A 91 14.41 -11.43 -9.89
N ALA A 92 13.43 -10.54 -10.08
CA ALA A 92 12.81 -9.83 -8.98
C ALA A 92 12.13 -10.79 -7.99
N ALA A 93 11.41 -11.79 -8.49
CA ALA A 93 10.77 -12.83 -7.67
C ALA A 93 11.80 -13.61 -6.85
N ASP A 94 12.91 -14.02 -7.45
CA ASP A 94 13.98 -14.76 -6.78
C ASP A 94 14.63 -13.93 -5.66
N ASN A 95 14.90 -12.66 -5.90
CA ASN A 95 15.45 -11.74 -4.88
C ASN A 95 14.50 -11.60 -3.68
N ILE A 96 13.21 -11.39 -3.91
CA ILE A 96 12.18 -11.30 -2.88
C ILE A 96 12.05 -12.63 -2.12
N TRP A 97 12.13 -13.76 -2.83
CA TRP A 97 12.09 -15.09 -2.24
C TRP A 97 13.25 -15.33 -1.27
N VAL A 98 14.47 -14.99 -1.69
CA VAL A 98 15.68 -15.12 -0.84
C VAL A 98 15.55 -14.30 0.43
N PHE A 99 15.03 -13.07 0.34
CA PHE A 99 14.81 -12.21 1.48
C PHE A 99 13.79 -12.82 2.47
N HIS A 100 12.60 -13.20 1.97
CA HIS A 100 11.52 -13.69 2.84
C HIS A 100 11.80 -15.07 3.44
N LYS A 101 12.65 -15.90 2.82
CA LYS A 101 13.12 -17.14 3.45
C LYS A 101 13.82 -16.92 4.80
N GLN A 102 14.49 -15.78 4.98
CA GLN A 102 15.17 -15.44 6.23
C GLN A 102 14.18 -15.09 7.36
N GLN A 103 12.93 -14.77 7.03
CA GLN A 103 11.89 -14.39 7.98
C GLN A 103 11.08 -15.58 8.52
N LEU A 104 11.31 -16.77 8.01
CA LEU A 104 10.60 -17.97 8.48
C LEU A 104 10.89 -18.23 9.96
N ALA A 105 9.84 -18.20 10.78
CA ALA A 105 9.91 -18.61 12.15
C ALA A 105 9.84 -20.14 12.28
N ASN A 106 10.69 -20.73 13.12
CA ASN A 106 10.67 -22.13 13.40
C ASN A 106 9.80 -22.46 14.61
N SER A 107 9.11 -23.62 14.59
CA SER A 107 8.51 -24.18 15.79
C SER A 107 9.59 -24.58 16.78
N TRP A 108 9.32 -24.39 18.07
CA TRP A 108 10.27 -24.78 19.14
C TRP A 108 9.51 -25.42 20.30
N PHE A 109 10.20 -26.32 21.01
CA PHE A 109 9.71 -27.02 22.18
C PHE A 109 10.80 -27.09 23.24
N SER A 110 10.42 -26.94 24.50
CA SER A 110 11.30 -27.03 25.65
C SER A 110 10.70 -28.06 26.64
N ALA A 111 11.52 -28.96 27.15
CA ALA A 111 11.13 -29.92 28.17
C ALA A 111 11.76 -29.53 29.51
N ALA A 112 10.95 -29.52 30.57
CA ALA A 112 11.38 -29.32 31.96
C ALA A 112 11.72 -30.66 32.61
N GLU A 113 12.44 -30.62 33.77
CA GLU A 113 12.86 -31.81 34.51
C GLU A 113 11.68 -32.64 35.05
N ASP A 114 10.55 -32.01 35.29
CA ASP A 114 9.31 -32.67 35.76
C ASP A 114 8.53 -33.36 34.62
N GLY A 115 9.05 -33.32 33.38
CA GLY A 115 8.40 -33.91 32.23
C GLY A 115 7.41 -32.96 31.49
N THR A 116 7.22 -31.73 32.00
CA THR A 116 6.40 -30.72 31.32
C THR A 116 7.05 -30.31 29.98
N VAL A 117 6.26 -30.29 28.90
CA VAL A 117 6.70 -29.83 27.59
C VAL A 117 5.90 -28.58 27.22
N LEU A 118 6.61 -27.49 26.93
CA LEU A 118 6.07 -26.25 26.43
C LEU A 118 6.69 -25.92 25.08
N GLY A 119 5.94 -25.27 24.19
CA GLY A 119 6.47 -24.92 22.90
C GLY A 119 5.54 -24.03 22.10
N GLN A 120 6.02 -23.58 20.95
CA GLN A 120 5.26 -22.82 19.96
C GLN A 120 5.33 -23.54 18.63
N MET A 121 4.15 -23.90 18.10
CA MET A 121 4.04 -24.47 16.78
C MET A 121 3.70 -23.37 15.77
N VAL A 122 4.58 -23.14 14.80
CA VAL A 122 4.37 -22.19 13.69
C VAL A 122 3.87 -22.97 12.48
N ARG A 123 2.74 -22.55 11.96
CA ARG A 123 2.11 -23.16 10.76
C ARG A 123 1.58 -22.05 9.83
N PRO A 124 1.57 -22.27 8.50
CA PRO A 124 0.87 -21.39 7.59
C PRO A 124 -0.64 -21.41 7.86
N VAL A 125 -1.32 -20.36 7.46
CA VAL A 125 -2.78 -20.36 7.31
C VAL A 125 -3.17 -21.25 6.13
N ASP A 126 -4.42 -21.71 6.08
CA ASP A 126 -4.87 -22.59 5.01
C ASP A 126 -5.07 -21.81 3.70
N ARG A 127 -5.61 -20.57 3.80
CA ARG A 127 -5.99 -19.75 2.65
C ARG A 127 -5.57 -18.29 2.84
N ALA A 128 -4.96 -17.71 1.80
CA ALA A 128 -4.66 -16.28 1.74
C ALA A 128 -5.37 -15.62 0.55
N GLY A 129 -5.90 -14.43 0.76
CA GLY A 129 -6.43 -13.56 -0.28
C GLY A 129 -5.47 -12.41 -0.54
N LEU A 130 -5.10 -12.22 -1.79
CA LEU A 130 -4.20 -11.14 -2.20
C LEU A 130 -4.95 -10.13 -3.04
N TYR A 131 -4.93 -8.88 -2.61
CA TYR A 131 -5.45 -7.77 -3.38
C TYR A 131 -4.30 -7.07 -4.12
N VAL A 132 -4.42 -6.96 -5.43
CA VAL A 132 -3.48 -6.20 -6.27
C VAL A 132 -4.24 -5.10 -6.98
N PRO A 133 -3.91 -3.82 -6.76
CA PRO A 133 -4.56 -2.71 -7.45
C PRO A 133 -4.36 -2.78 -8.96
N GLY A 134 -5.35 -2.34 -9.73
CA GLY A 134 -5.30 -2.34 -11.20
C GLY A 134 -4.43 -1.23 -11.81
N GLY A 135 -3.80 -0.38 -10.99
CA GLY A 135 -3.13 0.83 -11.47
C GLY A 135 -4.12 1.89 -11.99
N GLN A 136 -3.60 2.96 -12.59
CA GLN A 136 -4.46 3.96 -13.25
C GLN A 136 -5.00 3.40 -14.57
N GLY A 137 -6.30 3.14 -14.61
CA GLY A 137 -6.97 2.66 -15.82
C GLY A 137 -6.50 1.29 -16.32
N GLY A 138 -5.72 0.54 -15.51
CA GLY A 138 -5.14 -0.75 -15.90
C GLY A 138 -3.87 -0.65 -16.76
N GLU A 139 -3.41 0.56 -17.06
CA GLU A 139 -2.25 0.78 -17.95
C GLU A 139 -0.91 0.50 -17.27
N THR A 140 -0.81 0.69 -15.95
CA THR A 140 0.43 0.44 -15.18
C THR A 140 0.24 -0.75 -14.27
N PRO A 141 0.71 -1.96 -14.64
CA PRO A 141 0.54 -3.14 -13.81
C PRO A 141 1.41 -3.04 -12.55
N LEU A 142 0.80 -3.27 -11.38
CA LEU A 142 1.51 -3.29 -10.10
C LEU A 142 2.09 -4.67 -9.81
N ILE A 143 3.04 -5.10 -10.65
CA ILE A 143 3.75 -6.40 -10.56
C ILE A 143 4.43 -6.54 -9.20
N SER A 144 5.11 -5.50 -8.73
CA SER A 144 5.78 -5.50 -7.44
C SER A 144 4.83 -5.79 -6.29
N SER A 145 3.61 -5.23 -6.31
CA SER A 145 2.60 -5.52 -5.29
C SER A 145 2.18 -6.99 -5.31
N LEU A 146 2.07 -7.61 -6.49
CA LEU A 146 1.79 -9.04 -6.58
C LEU A 146 2.94 -9.88 -6.02
N LEU A 147 4.19 -9.59 -6.41
CA LEU A 147 5.38 -10.31 -5.93
C LEU A 147 5.52 -10.19 -4.41
N MET A 148 5.43 -8.97 -3.87
CA MET A 148 5.59 -8.67 -2.44
C MET A 148 4.50 -9.26 -1.56
N ASN A 149 3.31 -9.54 -2.08
CA ASN A 149 2.23 -10.19 -1.33
C ASN A 149 2.22 -11.72 -1.51
N ALA A 150 2.49 -12.21 -2.72
CA ALA A 150 2.39 -13.64 -3.01
C ALA A 150 3.60 -14.43 -2.48
N ILE A 151 4.81 -13.90 -2.64
CA ILE A 151 6.02 -14.63 -2.25
C ILE A 151 6.09 -14.90 -0.75
N PRO A 152 5.77 -13.96 0.18
CA PRO A 152 5.69 -14.28 1.61
C PRO A 152 4.69 -15.38 1.92
N ALA A 153 3.51 -15.38 1.26
CA ALA A 153 2.51 -16.43 1.45
C ALA A 153 3.01 -17.80 0.96
N LEU A 154 3.69 -17.84 -0.21
CA LEU A 154 4.30 -19.05 -0.76
C LEU A 154 5.45 -19.55 0.13
N VAL A 155 6.33 -18.66 0.59
CA VAL A 155 7.44 -18.99 1.51
C VAL A 155 6.91 -19.53 2.84
N ALA A 156 5.83 -18.96 3.37
CA ALA A 156 5.16 -19.47 4.57
C ALA A 156 4.52 -20.85 4.36
N GLY A 157 4.33 -21.30 3.11
CA GLY A 157 3.73 -22.59 2.78
C GLY A 157 2.21 -22.58 2.69
N VAL A 158 1.58 -21.41 2.45
CA VAL A 158 0.14 -21.29 2.20
C VAL A 158 -0.23 -22.05 0.93
N LYS A 159 -1.18 -22.98 1.03
CA LYS A 159 -1.54 -23.88 -0.08
C LYS A 159 -2.56 -23.29 -1.04
N SER A 160 -3.46 -22.46 -0.56
CA SER A 160 -4.53 -21.85 -1.35
C SER A 160 -4.41 -20.33 -1.32
N ILE A 161 -4.04 -19.75 -2.44
CA ILE A 161 -3.90 -18.29 -2.59
C ILE A 161 -4.93 -17.84 -3.62
N SER A 162 -5.80 -16.90 -3.23
CA SER A 162 -6.78 -16.26 -4.10
C SER A 162 -6.31 -14.84 -4.44
N LEU A 163 -5.96 -14.61 -5.70
CA LEU A 163 -5.60 -13.29 -6.22
C LEU A 163 -6.84 -12.57 -6.73
N VAL A 164 -7.10 -11.37 -6.25
CA VAL A 164 -8.13 -10.47 -6.79
C VAL A 164 -7.48 -9.19 -7.30
N SER A 165 -7.92 -8.75 -8.48
CA SER A 165 -7.49 -7.47 -9.08
C SER A 165 -8.64 -6.90 -9.91
N PRO A 166 -8.86 -5.57 -9.90
CA PRO A 166 -9.92 -4.96 -10.68
C PRO A 166 -9.69 -5.17 -12.18
N PRO A 167 -10.75 -5.52 -12.95
CA PRO A 167 -10.64 -5.67 -14.39
C PRO A 167 -10.48 -4.33 -15.08
N ASN A 168 -9.87 -4.35 -16.26
CA ASN A 168 -9.84 -3.24 -17.20
C ASN A 168 -11.23 -3.00 -17.82
N LYS A 169 -11.38 -1.95 -18.61
CA LYS A 169 -12.65 -1.62 -19.31
C LYS A 169 -13.13 -2.70 -20.28
N ASP A 170 -12.24 -3.51 -20.79
CA ASP A 170 -12.52 -4.68 -21.63
C ASP A 170 -12.83 -5.96 -20.83
N CYS A 171 -12.94 -5.83 -19.51
CA CYS A 171 -13.22 -6.90 -18.55
C CYS A 171 -12.10 -7.96 -18.41
N SER A 172 -10.90 -7.68 -18.90
CA SER A 172 -9.71 -8.51 -18.72
C SER A 172 -8.83 -8.00 -17.57
N LEU A 173 -7.89 -8.81 -17.11
CA LEU A 173 -6.78 -8.37 -16.28
C LEU A 173 -5.57 -8.01 -17.13
N ASN A 174 -4.71 -7.13 -16.60
CA ASN A 174 -3.47 -6.78 -17.26
C ASN A 174 -2.59 -8.03 -17.52
N PRO A 175 -2.07 -8.25 -18.76
CA PRO A 175 -1.29 -9.44 -19.10
C PRO A 175 -0.06 -9.66 -18.21
N TYR A 176 0.60 -8.58 -17.76
CA TYR A 176 1.75 -8.69 -16.86
C TYR A 176 1.38 -9.24 -15.48
N ILE A 177 0.19 -8.91 -14.96
CA ILE A 177 -0.32 -9.50 -13.71
C ILE A 177 -0.55 -11.00 -13.88
N LEU A 178 -1.16 -11.42 -15.01
CA LEU A 178 -1.41 -12.83 -15.32
C LEU A 178 -0.11 -13.61 -15.52
N ALA A 179 0.85 -13.04 -16.28
CA ALA A 179 2.16 -13.65 -16.48
C ALA A 179 2.93 -13.81 -15.16
N THR A 180 2.90 -12.80 -14.30
CA THR A 180 3.51 -12.87 -12.96
C THR A 180 2.82 -13.93 -12.09
N ALA A 181 1.50 -13.99 -12.11
CA ALA A 181 0.75 -15.03 -11.40
C ALA A 181 1.14 -16.45 -11.87
N LYS A 182 1.38 -16.63 -13.20
CA LYS A 182 1.87 -17.90 -13.75
C LYS A 182 3.28 -18.23 -13.26
N ILE A 183 4.22 -17.27 -13.27
CA ILE A 183 5.58 -17.45 -12.74
C ILE A 183 5.54 -17.93 -11.28
N LEU A 184 4.60 -17.37 -10.49
CA LEU A 184 4.41 -17.73 -9.08
C LEU A 184 3.56 -18.99 -8.85
N GLY A 185 3.02 -19.61 -9.90
CA GLY A 185 2.17 -20.80 -9.79
C GLY A 185 0.80 -20.56 -9.15
N LEU A 186 0.24 -19.34 -9.27
CA LEU A 186 -1.08 -18.99 -8.73
C LEU A 186 -2.19 -19.45 -9.69
N GLU A 187 -3.16 -20.23 -9.20
CA GLU A 187 -4.24 -20.81 -10.00
C GLU A 187 -5.60 -20.12 -9.77
N ASN A 188 -5.82 -19.54 -8.57
CA ASN A 188 -7.09 -18.90 -8.25
C ASN A 188 -6.99 -17.40 -8.46
N ILE A 189 -7.32 -16.94 -9.65
CA ILE A 189 -7.23 -15.54 -10.09
C ILE A 189 -8.62 -15.05 -10.45
N TYR A 190 -9.01 -13.88 -9.88
CA TYR A 190 -10.33 -13.31 -10.05
C TYR A 190 -10.23 -11.85 -10.49
N ALA A 191 -10.96 -11.52 -11.55
CA ALA A 191 -11.07 -10.17 -12.11
C ALA A 191 -12.13 -9.35 -11.37
N VAL A 192 -11.85 -8.99 -10.13
CA VAL A 192 -12.75 -8.22 -9.27
C VAL A 192 -11.93 -7.36 -8.31
N GLY A 193 -12.35 -6.12 -8.06
CA GLY A 193 -11.56 -5.13 -7.32
C GLY A 193 -12.29 -4.48 -6.15
N SER A 194 -11.70 -3.40 -5.64
CA SER A 194 -12.24 -2.52 -4.61
C SER A 194 -12.77 -3.22 -3.34
N ALA A 195 -13.61 -2.54 -2.55
CA ALA A 195 -14.17 -3.04 -1.30
C ALA A 195 -14.99 -4.33 -1.46
N TRP A 196 -15.65 -4.54 -2.61
CA TRP A 196 -16.44 -5.76 -2.84
C TRP A 196 -15.59 -7.01 -3.05
N SER A 197 -14.37 -6.89 -3.58
CA SER A 197 -13.44 -8.02 -3.64
C SER A 197 -12.92 -8.40 -2.25
N ILE A 198 -12.65 -7.42 -1.40
CA ILE A 198 -12.26 -7.63 0.01
C ILE A 198 -13.40 -8.32 0.78
N ALA A 199 -14.64 -7.89 0.57
CA ALA A 199 -15.81 -8.54 1.14
C ALA A 199 -15.94 -10.01 0.67
N ALA A 200 -15.74 -10.26 -0.63
CA ALA A 200 -15.78 -11.62 -1.19
C ALA A 200 -14.72 -12.54 -0.57
N LEU A 201 -13.49 -12.05 -0.41
CA LEU A 201 -12.42 -12.80 0.26
C LEU A 201 -12.75 -13.09 1.74
N ALA A 202 -13.39 -12.15 2.45
CA ALA A 202 -13.71 -12.31 3.86
C ALA A 202 -14.92 -13.20 4.15
N PHE A 203 -15.98 -13.11 3.32
CA PHE A 203 -17.24 -13.84 3.55
C PHE A 203 -17.36 -15.12 2.71
N GLY A 204 -16.65 -15.19 1.60
CA GLY A 204 -16.84 -16.20 0.56
C GLY A 204 -18.10 -15.93 -0.29
N THR A 205 -18.03 -16.32 -1.55
CA THR A 205 -19.15 -16.30 -2.49
C THR A 205 -19.27 -17.67 -3.16
N GLU A 206 -20.13 -17.81 -4.16
CA GLU A 206 -20.23 -19.06 -4.93
C GLU A 206 -18.93 -19.35 -5.69
N SER A 207 -18.24 -18.30 -6.18
CA SER A 207 -17.04 -18.42 -7.01
C SER A 207 -15.74 -18.22 -6.22
N ILE A 208 -15.74 -17.38 -5.18
CA ILE A 208 -14.55 -17.00 -4.41
C ILE A 208 -14.62 -17.62 -3.02
N PRO A 209 -13.69 -18.54 -2.66
CA PRO A 209 -13.67 -19.10 -1.31
C PRO A 209 -13.27 -18.06 -0.27
N ALA A 210 -13.86 -18.12 0.93
CA ALA A 210 -13.38 -17.31 2.05
C ALA A 210 -11.96 -17.69 2.42
N VAL A 211 -11.20 -16.67 2.87
CA VAL A 211 -9.79 -16.81 3.26
C VAL A 211 -9.56 -16.51 4.74
N ASP A 212 -8.41 -16.93 5.26
CA ASP A 212 -8.03 -16.70 6.67
C ASP A 212 -7.33 -15.35 6.86
N VAL A 213 -6.62 -14.88 5.82
CA VAL A 213 -5.86 -13.62 5.83
C VAL A 213 -6.03 -12.92 4.48
N ILE A 214 -6.19 -11.59 4.50
CA ILE A 214 -6.19 -10.72 3.32
C ILE A 214 -4.98 -9.80 3.39
N ALA A 215 -4.18 -9.79 2.32
CA ALA A 215 -3.01 -8.93 2.17
C ALA A 215 -3.08 -8.12 0.87
N GLY A 216 -2.42 -6.99 0.89
CA GLY A 216 -2.24 -6.12 -0.27
C GLY A 216 -2.67 -4.67 -0.04
N PRO A 217 -1.95 -3.71 -0.69
CA PRO A 217 -2.27 -2.29 -0.64
C PRO A 217 -3.52 -1.99 -1.48
N GLY A 218 -4.22 -0.93 -1.14
CA GLY A 218 -5.39 -0.49 -1.89
C GLY A 218 -5.78 0.94 -1.59
N ASN A 219 -6.73 1.46 -2.35
CA ASN A 219 -7.28 2.79 -2.11
C ASN A 219 -8.09 2.85 -0.81
N ILE A 220 -8.60 4.04 -0.47
CA ILE A 220 -9.33 4.27 0.78
C ILE A 220 -10.53 3.32 0.96
N PHE A 221 -11.22 2.90 -0.11
CA PHE A 221 -12.32 1.94 -0.03
C PHE A 221 -11.85 0.55 0.38
N VAL A 222 -10.72 0.10 -0.19
CA VAL A 222 -10.09 -1.19 0.15
C VAL A 222 -9.57 -1.16 1.59
N THR A 223 -8.85 -0.11 1.98
CA THR A 223 -8.33 0.06 3.34
C THR A 223 -9.45 0.12 4.37
N THR A 224 -10.54 0.86 4.07
CA THR A 224 -11.72 0.93 4.94
C THR A 224 -12.41 -0.43 5.05
N ALA A 225 -12.55 -1.19 3.95
CA ALA A 225 -13.12 -2.53 3.97
C ALA A 225 -12.27 -3.49 4.83
N LYS A 226 -10.95 -3.46 4.66
CA LYS A 226 -10.02 -4.26 5.50
C LYS A 226 -10.18 -3.89 6.98
N ARG A 227 -10.20 -2.61 7.33
CA ARG A 227 -10.38 -2.13 8.70
C ARG A 227 -11.69 -2.61 9.33
N LEU A 228 -12.79 -2.53 8.61
CA LEU A 228 -14.11 -2.97 9.08
C LEU A 228 -14.23 -4.50 9.24
N LEU A 229 -13.35 -5.26 8.61
CA LEU A 229 -13.35 -6.73 8.66
C LEU A 229 -12.32 -7.31 9.64
N VAL A 230 -11.55 -6.47 10.33
CA VAL A 230 -10.65 -6.91 11.41
C VAL A 230 -11.44 -7.73 12.44
N GLY A 231 -10.92 -8.88 12.82
CA GLY A 231 -11.57 -9.84 13.72
C GLY A 231 -12.48 -10.85 13.00
N ARG A 232 -12.94 -10.56 11.77
CA ARG A 232 -13.62 -11.54 10.92
C ARG A 232 -12.62 -12.34 10.07
N VAL A 233 -11.60 -11.68 9.58
CA VAL A 233 -10.51 -12.22 8.78
C VAL A 233 -9.20 -11.57 9.24
N GLY A 234 -8.08 -12.26 9.14
CA GLY A 234 -6.77 -11.67 9.37
C GLY A 234 -6.45 -10.63 8.30
N ILE A 235 -5.82 -9.54 8.69
CA ILE A 235 -5.40 -8.45 7.80
C ILE A 235 -3.90 -8.25 7.98
N ASP A 236 -3.17 -8.06 6.88
CA ASP A 236 -1.75 -7.74 6.89
C ASP A 236 -1.46 -6.45 7.68
N MET A 237 -2.07 -5.35 7.24
CA MET A 237 -2.00 -4.05 7.91
C MET A 237 -3.13 -3.14 7.44
N ILE A 238 -3.45 -2.16 8.25
CA ILE A 238 -4.29 -1.02 7.86
C ILE A 238 -3.33 0.09 7.50
N ALA A 239 -3.05 0.24 6.19
CA ALA A 239 -2.18 1.31 5.72
C ALA A 239 -2.83 2.68 5.97
N GLY A 240 -2.09 3.56 6.63
CA GLY A 240 -2.40 4.99 6.65
C GLY A 240 -2.13 5.65 5.29
N PRO A 241 -2.45 6.94 5.15
CA PRO A 241 -1.97 7.72 4.02
C PRO A 241 -0.44 7.78 4.04
N SER A 242 0.20 7.71 2.87
CA SER A 242 1.66 7.72 2.75
C SER A 242 2.30 8.99 3.33
N GLU A 243 3.49 8.85 3.91
CA GLU A 243 4.18 9.89 4.67
C GLU A 243 5.65 9.92 4.33
N ILE A 244 6.18 11.13 4.14
CA ILE A 244 7.62 11.38 4.10
C ILE A 244 7.99 12.48 5.08
N ALA A 245 9.05 12.27 5.86
CA ALA A 245 9.74 13.33 6.58
C ALA A 245 11.20 13.35 6.17
N ILE A 246 11.74 14.53 5.92
CA ILE A 246 13.12 14.76 5.54
C ILE A 246 13.76 15.64 6.61
N LEU A 247 14.88 15.21 7.17
CA LEU A 247 15.74 16.03 8.03
C LEU A 247 16.95 16.47 7.23
N ALA A 248 17.16 17.78 7.09
CA ALA A 248 18.21 18.33 6.23
C ALA A 248 18.96 19.48 6.90
N ASP A 249 20.28 19.57 6.63
CA ASP A 249 21.13 20.71 6.96
C ASP A 249 21.45 21.54 5.70
N GLU A 250 22.37 22.53 5.84
CA GLU A 250 22.75 23.41 4.75
C GLU A 250 23.49 22.75 3.58
N SER A 251 23.96 21.51 3.73
CA SER A 251 24.63 20.76 2.67
C SER A 251 23.68 20.18 1.64
N ALA A 252 22.39 20.07 1.99
CA ALA A 252 21.38 19.45 1.13
C ALA A 252 21.00 20.33 -0.07
N ASN A 253 20.72 19.68 -1.21
CA ASN A 253 20.30 20.37 -2.42
C ASN A 253 18.77 20.65 -2.38
N PRO A 254 18.34 21.94 -2.42
CA PRO A 254 16.92 22.29 -2.33
C PRO A 254 16.04 21.69 -3.44
N ASP A 255 16.59 21.50 -4.65
CA ASP A 255 15.83 20.95 -5.76
C ASP A 255 15.56 19.44 -5.59
N TRP A 256 16.50 18.72 -5.00
CA TRP A 256 16.33 17.30 -4.69
C TRP A 256 15.33 17.09 -3.57
N LEU A 257 15.46 17.84 -2.46
CA LEU A 257 14.49 17.80 -1.37
C LEU A 257 13.06 18.10 -1.86
N ALA A 258 12.92 19.09 -2.75
CA ALA A 258 11.62 19.40 -3.35
C ALA A 258 11.07 18.24 -4.22
N ALA A 259 11.94 17.56 -4.97
CA ALA A 259 11.55 16.41 -5.78
C ALA A 259 11.08 15.23 -4.90
N ASP A 260 11.78 14.95 -3.79
CA ASP A 260 11.43 13.88 -2.86
C ASP A 260 10.10 14.17 -2.15
N LEU A 261 9.88 15.40 -1.68
CA LEU A 261 8.60 15.82 -1.12
C LEU A 261 7.44 15.70 -2.14
N LEU A 262 7.70 16.05 -3.41
CA LEU A 262 6.70 15.94 -4.48
C LEU A 262 6.43 14.50 -4.87
N SER A 263 7.43 13.62 -4.84
CA SER A 263 7.27 12.19 -5.14
C SER A 263 6.23 11.56 -4.23
N GLN A 264 6.22 11.94 -2.96
CA GLN A 264 5.24 11.47 -1.98
C GLN A 264 3.89 12.17 -2.15
N SER A 265 3.90 13.49 -2.36
CA SER A 265 2.67 14.28 -2.47
C SER A 265 1.81 13.93 -3.68
N GLU A 266 2.40 13.42 -4.77
CA GLU A 266 1.64 13.03 -5.97
C GLU A 266 0.93 11.67 -5.84
N HIS A 267 1.24 10.88 -4.81
CA HIS A 267 0.61 9.58 -4.59
C HIS A 267 -0.88 9.70 -4.27
N ASP A 268 -1.22 10.55 -3.27
CA ASP A 268 -2.58 10.73 -2.80
C ASP A 268 -2.79 12.12 -2.19
N ALA A 269 -4.02 12.63 -2.23
CA ALA A 269 -4.39 13.92 -1.65
C ALA A 269 -4.23 13.97 -0.11
N LEU A 270 -4.19 12.84 0.56
CA LEU A 270 -3.94 12.70 2.01
C LEU A 270 -2.46 12.40 2.32
N ALA A 271 -1.58 12.26 1.34
CA ALA A 271 -0.16 12.07 1.58
C ALA A 271 0.43 13.28 2.33
N SER A 272 1.38 13.04 3.26
CA SER A 272 2.09 14.14 3.93
C SER A 272 3.54 14.19 3.49
N ALA A 273 4.04 15.43 3.37
CA ALA A 273 5.41 15.71 2.97
C ALA A 273 5.99 16.79 3.88
N ILE A 274 6.90 16.40 4.75
CA ILE A 274 7.42 17.24 5.83
C ILE A 274 8.92 17.42 5.66
N LEU A 275 9.39 18.68 5.60
CA LEU A 275 10.81 19.01 5.68
C LEU A 275 11.10 19.65 7.03
N ILE A 276 12.13 19.16 7.69
CA ILE A 276 12.64 19.63 8.99
C ILE A 276 14.07 20.11 8.80
N SER A 277 14.36 21.34 9.19
CA SER A 277 15.73 21.89 9.07
C SER A 277 16.00 22.99 10.10
N PRO A 278 17.22 23.09 10.61
CA PRO A 278 17.63 24.27 11.36
C PRO A 278 17.88 25.50 10.49
N GLN A 279 17.98 25.34 9.17
CA GLN A 279 18.34 26.38 8.23
C GLN A 279 17.11 27.03 7.58
N GLU A 280 16.70 28.21 8.05
CA GLU A 280 15.55 28.93 7.49
C GLU A 280 15.69 29.19 5.98
N ARG A 281 16.91 29.53 5.53
CA ARG A 281 17.21 29.75 4.12
C ARG A 281 16.93 28.50 3.26
N LEU A 282 17.32 27.32 3.74
CA LEU A 282 17.05 26.06 3.03
C LEU A 282 15.54 25.81 2.90
N LEU A 283 14.77 26.04 3.97
CA LEU A 283 13.31 25.91 3.95
C LEU A 283 12.66 26.84 2.92
N GLU A 284 13.18 28.07 2.78
CA GLU A 284 12.69 29.03 1.78
C GLU A 284 13.03 28.60 0.35
N GLU A 285 14.29 28.17 0.11
CA GLU A 285 14.75 27.69 -1.20
C GLU A 285 13.97 26.45 -1.64
N VAL A 286 13.72 25.49 -0.73
CA VAL A 286 12.86 24.31 -1.02
C VAL A 286 11.42 24.73 -1.31
N GLY A 287 10.88 25.67 -0.53
CA GLY A 287 9.53 26.21 -0.79
C GLY A 287 9.38 26.82 -2.18
N GLN A 288 10.42 27.51 -2.69
CA GLN A 288 10.43 28.05 -4.05
C GLN A 288 10.57 26.93 -5.09
N SER A 289 11.45 25.96 -4.84
CA SER A 289 11.67 24.82 -5.74
C SER A 289 10.40 23.96 -5.86
N LEU A 290 9.68 23.70 -4.75
CA LEU A 290 8.37 23.03 -4.78
C LEU A 290 7.39 23.70 -5.73
N GLN A 291 7.28 25.05 -5.71
CA GLN A 291 6.39 25.78 -6.62
C GLN A 291 6.80 25.60 -8.09
N ASN A 292 8.09 25.66 -8.37
CA ASN A 292 8.63 25.56 -9.74
C ASN A 292 8.48 24.15 -10.31
N GLN A 293 8.65 23.11 -9.50
CA GLN A 293 8.55 21.72 -9.92
C GLN A 293 7.11 21.25 -9.99
N LEU A 294 6.25 21.66 -9.04
CA LEU A 294 4.82 21.33 -9.02
C LEU A 294 4.13 21.71 -10.33
N ALA A 295 4.47 22.86 -10.91
CA ALA A 295 3.91 23.32 -12.19
C ALA A 295 4.21 22.38 -13.39
N LYS A 296 5.19 21.50 -13.26
CA LYS A 296 5.64 20.57 -14.31
C LYS A 296 5.12 19.15 -14.14
N LEU A 297 4.50 18.84 -13.00
CA LEU A 297 4.03 17.49 -12.69
C LEU A 297 2.74 17.15 -13.44
N PRO A 298 2.64 15.94 -14.03
CA PRO A 298 1.40 15.46 -14.64
C PRO A 298 0.23 15.39 -13.64
N ARG A 299 0.52 15.12 -12.36
CA ARG A 299 -0.46 15.01 -11.26
C ARG A 299 -0.43 16.21 -10.32
N SER A 300 -0.17 17.40 -10.87
CA SER A 300 -0.04 18.65 -10.10
C SER A 300 -1.21 18.93 -9.15
N ASP A 301 -2.45 18.64 -9.56
CA ASP A 301 -3.65 18.91 -8.75
C ASP A 301 -3.65 18.08 -7.43
N ILE A 302 -3.25 16.80 -7.50
CA ILE A 302 -3.17 15.91 -6.34
C ILE A 302 -2.04 16.37 -5.43
N ALA A 303 -0.84 16.58 -5.99
CA ALA A 303 0.32 17.03 -5.24
C ALA A 303 0.08 18.40 -4.59
N GLN A 304 -0.58 19.33 -5.29
CA GLN A 304 -0.93 20.64 -4.76
C GLN A 304 -1.89 20.53 -3.56
N LYS A 305 -2.90 19.66 -3.66
CA LYS A 305 -3.84 19.42 -2.57
C LYS A 305 -3.12 18.80 -1.36
N SER A 306 -2.33 17.78 -1.57
CA SER A 306 -1.53 17.13 -0.54
C SER A 306 -0.62 18.13 0.19
N LEU A 307 0.20 18.89 -0.56
CA LEU A 307 1.10 19.90 0.02
C LEU A 307 0.35 20.99 0.78
N LYS A 308 -0.78 21.46 0.26
CA LYS A 308 -1.60 22.50 0.90
C LYS A 308 -2.17 22.04 2.23
N ASP A 309 -2.69 20.82 2.28
CA ASP A 309 -3.41 20.31 3.43
C ASP A 309 -2.45 19.62 4.43
N TRP A 310 -1.41 18.92 3.93
CA TRP A 310 -0.54 18.01 4.68
C TRP A 310 0.97 18.19 4.43
N GLY A 311 1.39 19.19 3.66
CA GLY A 311 2.79 19.58 3.52
C GLY A 311 3.22 20.54 4.63
N ALA A 312 4.44 20.37 5.14
CA ALA A 312 5.00 21.28 6.15
C ALA A 312 6.51 21.54 5.96
N LEU A 313 6.91 22.78 6.19
CA LEU A 313 8.30 23.19 6.35
C LEU A 313 8.47 23.60 7.82
N ILE A 314 9.28 22.83 8.56
CA ILE A 314 9.42 22.97 10.02
C ILE A 314 10.81 23.42 10.36
N GLN A 315 10.92 24.59 10.98
CA GLN A 315 12.18 25.08 11.50
C GLN A 315 12.44 24.53 12.91
N VAL A 316 13.65 24.06 13.15
CA VAL A 316 14.15 23.57 14.44
C VAL A 316 15.42 24.34 14.83
N PRO A 317 15.83 24.39 16.11
CA PRO A 317 17.07 25.07 16.52
C PRO A 317 18.32 24.32 16.06
N ASP A 318 18.30 23.00 16.00
CA ASP A 318 19.40 22.11 15.65
C ASP A 318 18.92 20.75 15.14
N LEU A 319 19.85 19.91 14.67
CA LEU A 319 19.52 18.57 14.15
C LEU A 319 19.05 17.61 15.25
N GLU A 320 19.53 17.74 16.49
CA GLU A 320 19.10 16.88 17.61
C GLU A 320 17.61 17.08 17.90
N ARG A 321 17.16 18.33 17.96
CA ARG A 321 15.74 18.67 18.10
C ARG A 321 14.94 18.25 16.87
N GLY A 322 15.53 18.28 15.68
CA GLY A 322 14.96 17.73 14.46
C GLY A 322 14.69 16.22 14.55
N LEU A 323 15.67 15.45 15.05
CA LEU A 323 15.53 14.00 15.27
C LEU A 323 14.47 13.68 16.33
N GLU A 324 14.39 14.45 17.42
CA GLU A 324 13.33 14.30 18.40
C GLU A 324 11.94 14.48 17.77
N LEU A 325 11.78 15.49 16.90
CA LEU A 325 10.54 15.73 16.19
C LEU A 325 10.21 14.58 15.23
N VAL A 326 11.18 14.10 14.47
CA VAL A 326 11.00 12.93 13.58
C VAL A 326 10.53 11.70 14.36
N ASN A 327 11.14 11.42 15.51
CA ASN A 327 10.72 10.31 16.37
C ASN A 327 9.28 10.47 16.91
N LYS A 328 8.83 11.71 17.12
CA LYS A 328 7.43 11.97 17.54
C LYS A 328 6.45 11.81 16.37
N ILE A 329 6.83 12.23 15.16
CA ILE A 329 6.04 12.07 13.93
C ILE A 329 5.99 10.58 13.54
N ALA A 330 7.11 9.87 13.64
CA ALA A 330 7.28 8.46 13.24
C ALA A 330 6.77 8.18 11.81
N PRO A 331 7.33 8.87 10.79
CA PRO A 331 6.82 8.79 9.42
C PRO A 331 7.08 7.42 8.79
N GLU A 332 6.29 7.07 7.76
CA GLU A 332 6.50 5.86 6.95
C GLU A 332 7.85 5.87 6.23
N HIS A 333 8.18 7.01 5.60
CA HIS A 333 9.48 7.24 4.95
C HIS A 333 10.24 8.33 5.71
N PHE A 334 11.49 8.04 6.02
CA PHE A 334 12.38 9.02 6.63
C PHE A 334 13.67 9.14 5.86
N GLU A 335 14.02 10.36 5.48
CA GLU A 335 15.28 10.68 4.80
C GLU A 335 16.14 11.59 5.66
N ILE A 336 17.45 11.31 5.68
CA ILE A 336 18.46 12.09 6.37
C ILE A 336 19.39 12.69 5.32
N CYS A 337 19.21 13.99 5.07
CA CYS A 337 19.95 14.76 4.06
C CYS A 337 20.89 15.75 4.75
N VAL A 338 21.92 15.24 5.42
CA VAL A 338 22.93 16.01 6.17
C VAL A 338 24.34 15.63 5.73
N ASP A 339 25.32 16.50 6.00
CA ASP A 339 26.74 16.29 5.63
C ASP A 339 27.30 14.98 6.23
N ASN A 340 27.01 14.69 7.49
CA ASN A 340 27.45 13.46 8.16
C ASN A 340 26.28 12.71 8.82
N PRO A 341 25.60 11.80 8.11
CA PRO A 341 24.43 11.07 8.64
C PRO A 341 24.77 10.03 9.71
N TRP A 342 26.08 9.75 9.93
CA TRP A 342 26.56 8.76 10.90
C TRP A 342 27.16 9.38 12.17
N ALA A 343 27.12 10.70 12.32
CA ALA A 343 27.66 11.41 13.47
C ALA A 343 26.79 11.29 14.72
#